data_fc9127bd03e5d3ac78ce70ba0900ab4c
#
_entry.id   fc9127bd03e5d3ac78ce70ba0900ab4c
#
_cell.length_a   1.000
_cell.length_b   1.000
_cell.length_c   1.000
_cell.angle_alpha   90.00
_cell.angle_beta   90.00
_cell.angle_gamma   90.00
#
_symmetry.space_group_name_H-M   'P 1'
#
loop_
_entity.id
_entity.type
_entity.pdbx_description
1 polymer ?
#
loop_
_entity_poly.entity_id
_entity_poly.type
_entity_poly.pdbx_seq_one_letter_code
_entity_poly.pdbx_strand_id
1 'polypeptide(L)'
;MEVVQLANKVLVTGAGGFIGHHLVTYLVDKGYWVKGVDIKLPDYEESAAHEFELLELRRRDNCFLACQGVEQVYHMAADMGGIGYIT
;
A
#
# COMPACT_ATOMS: atom_id res chain seq x y z
N MET A 1 -26.60 9.50 15.24
CA MET A 1 -25.47 9.14 15.22
C MET A 1 -25.14 8.89 13.97
N GLU A 2 -24.22 8.96 13.65
CA GLU A 2 -23.92 8.75 12.52
C GLU A 2 -23.34 7.58 12.36
N VAL A 3 -23.58 6.98 11.37
CA VAL A 3 -22.99 5.82 11.12
C VAL A 3 -21.66 6.10 10.80
N VAL A 4 -20.80 5.46 11.42
CA VAL A 4 -19.49 5.61 11.08
C VAL A 4 -19.27 4.76 9.92
N GLN A 5 -19.03 5.35 8.81
CA GLN A 5 -18.78 4.61 7.68
C GLN A 5 -17.37 4.23 7.70
N LEU A 6 -17.09 3.00 7.76
CA LEU A 6 -15.74 2.57 7.74
C LEU A 6 -15.21 2.81 6.37
N ALA A 7 -14.09 3.44 6.29
CA ALA A 7 -13.50 3.68 5.01
C ALA A 7 -13.07 2.36 4.43
N ASN A 8 -13.08 2.24 3.16
CA ASN A 8 -12.58 1.05 2.52
C ASN A 8 -11.10 0.97 2.81
N LYS A 9 -10.63 -0.21 3.10
CA LYS A 9 -9.24 -0.40 3.41
C LYS A 9 -8.52 -0.86 2.16
N VAL A 10 -7.48 -0.13 1.78
CA VAL A 10 -6.74 -0.46 0.59
C VAL A 10 -5.28 -0.66 0.92
N LEU A 11 -4.63 -1.50 0.16
CA LEU A 11 -3.21 -1.75 0.31
C LEU A 11 -2.51 -1.20 -0.90
N VAL A 12 -1.44 -0.48 -0.70
CA VAL A 12 -0.61 0.00 -1.81
C VAL A 12 0.75 -0.63 -1.63
N THR A 13 1.16 -1.50 -2.55
CA THR A 13 2.51 -2.06 -2.51
C THR A 13 3.40 -1.12 -3.30
N GLY A 14 4.66 -1.11 -2.98
CA GLY A 14 5.56 -0.15 -3.60
C GLY A 14 5.33 1.25 -3.09
N ALA A 15 4.77 1.35 -1.88
CA ALA A 15 4.37 2.65 -1.36
C ALA A 15 5.55 3.56 -1.04
N GLY A 16 6.76 3.01 -0.95
CA GLY A 16 7.93 3.83 -0.72
C GLY A 16 8.53 4.40 -1.99
N GLY A 17 8.03 3.98 -3.15
CA GLY A 17 8.51 4.52 -4.40
C GLY A 17 7.80 5.81 -4.73
N PHE A 18 8.26 6.46 -5.79
CA PHE A 18 7.71 7.77 -6.15
C PHE A 18 6.23 7.68 -6.48
N ILE A 19 5.87 6.80 -7.38
CA ILE A 19 4.48 6.71 -7.79
C ILE A 19 3.61 6.15 -6.68
N GLY A 20 4.10 5.11 -5.99
CA GLY A 20 3.31 4.54 -4.90
C GLY A 20 3.05 5.54 -3.80
N HIS A 21 4.04 6.36 -3.47
CA HIS A 21 3.88 7.36 -2.43
C HIS A 21 2.80 8.38 -2.84
N HIS A 22 2.81 8.82 -4.08
CA HIS A 22 1.80 9.78 -4.52
C HIS A 22 0.42 9.14 -4.57
N LEU A 23 0.34 7.88 -4.93
CA LEU A 23 -0.94 7.19 -4.95
C LEU A 23 -1.49 7.07 -3.53
N VAL A 24 -0.63 6.78 -2.55
CA VAL A 24 -1.06 6.71 -1.17
C VAL A 24 -1.68 8.04 -0.76
N THR A 25 -1.01 9.14 -1.06
CA THR A 25 -1.52 10.45 -0.69
C THR A 25 -2.88 10.71 -1.35
N TYR A 26 -3.01 10.35 -2.61
CA TYR A 26 -4.25 10.55 -3.34
C TYR A 26 -5.38 9.75 -2.69
N LEU A 27 -5.11 8.50 -2.34
CA LEU A 27 -6.15 7.64 -1.77
C LEU A 27 -6.57 8.12 -0.38
N VAL A 28 -5.60 8.57 0.41
CA VAL A 28 -5.93 9.10 1.73
C VAL A 28 -6.82 10.33 1.57
N ASP A 29 -6.51 11.18 0.60
CA ASP A 29 -7.30 12.37 0.39
C ASP A 29 -8.72 12.00 -0.04
N LYS A 30 -8.90 10.86 -0.67
CA LYS A 30 -10.21 10.44 -1.11
C LYS A 30 -11.00 9.73 -0.02
N GLY A 31 -10.42 9.57 1.14
CA GLY A 31 -11.15 8.98 2.25
C GLY A 31 -10.90 7.52 2.51
N TYR A 32 -9.98 6.91 1.80
CA TYR A 32 -9.68 5.50 2.03
C TYR A 32 -8.77 5.35 3.23
N TRP A 33 -8.87 4.21 3.88
CA TRP A 33 -7.90 3.86 4.90
C TRP A 33 -6.80 3.12 4.15
N VAL A 34 -5.58 3.61 4.20
CA VAL A 34 -4.51 3.12 3.34
C VAL A 34 -3.39 2.49 4.14
N LYS A 35 -3.02 1.28 3.73
CA LYS A 35 -1.86 0.62 4.27
C LYS A 35 -0.82 0.62 3.18
N GLY A 36 0.36 1.11 3.46
CA GLY A 36 1.45 1.11 2.52
C GLY A 36 2.45 0.04 2.87
N VAL A 37 3.01 -0.61 1.88
CA VAL A 37 4.00 -1.65 2.08
C VAL A 37 5.11 -1.48 1.08
N ASP A 38 6.33 -1.55 1.53
CA ASP A 38 7.47 -1.53 0.62
C ASP A 38 8.67 -2.05 1.41
N ILE A 39 9.78 -2.21 0.74
CA ILE A 39 11.00 -2.58 1.44
C ILE A 39 11.73 -1.32 1.88
N LYS A 40 11.22 -0.16 1.55
CA LYS A 40 11.82 1.08 1.99
C LYS A 40 10.75 2.12 2.24
N LEU A 41 11.06 3.13 3.02
CA LEU A 41 10.15 4.24 3.23
C LEU A 41 10.32 5.25 2.09
N PRO A 42 9.37 6.15 1.92
CA PRO A 42 9.52 7.18 0.89
C PRO A 42 10.74 8.03 1.16
N ASP A 43 11.38 8.49 0.08
CA ASP A 43 12.65 9.19 0.23
C ASP A 43 12.55 10.62 0.70
N TYR A 44 11.54 11.33 0.30
CA TYR A 44 11.51 12.76 0.53
C TYR A 44 10.56 13.27 1.58
N GLU A 45 9.60 12.50 1.96
CA GLU A 45 8.67 12.94 2.98
C GLU A 45 8.02 11.73 3.59
N GLU A 46 7.37 11.90 4.70
CA GLU A 46 6.74 10.78 5.34
C GLU A 46 5.54 10.33 4.53
N SER A 47 5.26 9.07 4.58
CA SER A 47 4.09 8.55 3.89
C SER A 47 2.82 9.04 4.56
N ALA A 48 1.80 9.32 3.79
CA ALA A 48 0.51 9.67 4.31
C ALA A 48 -0.29 8.44 4.72
N ALA A 49 0.22 7.24 4.48
CA ALA A 49 -0.52 6.02 4.79
C ALA A 49 -0.86 5.95 6.27
N HIS A 50 -2.01 5.39 6.56
CA HIS A 50 -2.43 5.21 7.93
C HIS A 50 -1.55 4.17 8.63
N GLU A 51 -1.04 3.22 7.86
CA GLU A 51 -0.15 2.23 8.39
C GLU A 51 0.89 1.93 7.32
N PHE A 52 2.13 1.80 7.67
CA PHE A 52 3.16 1.51 6.68
C PHE A 52 4.02 0.38 7.25
N GLU A 53 4.20 -0.68 6.47
CA GLU A 53 5.02 -1.78 6.91
C GLU A 53 6.15 -2.02 5.93
N LEU A 54 7.32 -2.32 6.46
CA LEU A 54 8.45 -2.63 5.62
C LEU A 54 8.47 -4.14 5.47
N LEU A 55 8.04 -4.62 4.32
CA LEU A 55 7.94 -6.05 4.08
C LEU A 55 8.47 -6.40 2.70
N GLU A 56 9.06 -7.57 2.63
CA GLU A 56 9.56 -8.07 1.37
C GLU A 56 8.47 -8.93 0.77
N LEU A 57 7.77 -8.44 -0.23
CA LEU A 57 6.60 -9.12 -0.76
C LEU A 57 6.89 -10.29 -1.67
N ARG A 58 8.17 -10.57 -1.93
CA ARG A 58 8.45 -11.77 -2.69
C ARG A 58 8.25 -12.99 -1.80
N ARG A 59 8.14 -12.78 -0.48
CA ARG A 59 7.86 -13.89 0.41
C ARG A 59 6.37 -14.03 0.55
N ARG A 60 5.88 -15.24 0.34
CA ARG A 60 4.45 -15.50 0.36
C ARG A 60 3.83 -15.12 1.69
N ASP A 61 4.52 -15.42 2.80
CA ASP A 61 3.99 -15.10 4.10
C ASP A 61 3.75 -13.62 4.25
N ASN A 62 4.64 -12.81 3.71
CA ASN A 62 4.50 -11.38 3.83
C ASN A 62 3.35 -10.87 2.98
N CYS A 63 3.08 -11.54 1.87
CA CYS A 63 1.94 -11.15 1.06
C CYS A 63 0.64 -11.36 1.82
N PHE A 64 0.54 -12.48 2.53
CA PHE A 64 -0.66 -12.74 3.28
C PHE A 64 -0.79 -11.71 4.39
N LEU A 65 0.30 -11.39 5.08
CA LEU A 65 0.23 -10.43 6.15
C LEU A 65 -0.20 -9.07 5.61
N ALA A 66 0.35 -8.68 4.48
CA ALA A 66 0.04 -7.36 3.93
C ALA A 66 -1.40 -7.25 3.51
N CYS A 67 -1.98 -8.35 3.04
CA CYS A 67 -3.34 -8.28 2.51
C CYS A 67 -4.43 -8.46 3.54
N GLN A 68 -4.08 -8.75 4.78
CA GLN A 68 -5.11 -9.00 5.75
C GLN A 68 -5.95 -7.76 6.02
N GLY A 69 -7.23 -7.92 5.98
CA GLY A 69 -8.14 -6.83 6.31
C GLY A 69 -8.32 -5.78 5.24
N VAL A 70 -7.71 -5.96 4.06
CA VAL A 70 -7.86 -4.96 3.03
C VAL A 70 -8.84 -5.44 1.98
N GLU A 71 -9.50 -4.50 1.35
CA GLU A 71 -10.48 -4.81 0.35
C GLU A 71 -10.00 -4.62 -1.06
N GLN A 72 -9.00 -3.81 -1.27
CA GLN A 72 -8.45 -3.57 -2.59
C GLN A 72 -6.95 -3.47 -2.51
N VAL A 73 -6.27 -3.86 -3.53
CA VAL A 73 -4.83 -3.80 -3.58
C VAL A 73 -4.40 -3.05 -4.83
N TYR A 74 -3.56 -2.04 -4.63
CA TYR A 74 -2.95 -1.33 -5.75
C TYR A 74 -1.49 -1.78 -5.74
N HIS A 75 -1.14 -2.60 -6.72
CA HIS A 75 0.17 -3.23 -6.73
C HIS A 75 1.13 -2.39 -7.54
N MET A 76 1.84 -1.52 -6.86
CA MET A 76 2.77 -0.63 -7.52
C MET A 76 4.21 -1.08 -7.36
N ALA A 77 4.44 -2.16 -6.65
CA ALA A 77 5.80 -2.63 -6.46
C ALA A 77 6.33 -3.15 -7.79
N ALA A 78 7.50 -2.70 -8.15
CA ALA A 78 8.10 -3.16 -9.35
C ALA A 78 8.99 -4.28 -8.98
N ASP A 79 8.84 -5.41 -9.65
CA ASP A 79 9.72 -6.47 -9.40
C ASP A 79 10.73 -6.36 -10.45
N MET A 80 11.88 -6.13 -10.06
CA MET A 80 12.85 -5.93 -10.96
C MET A 80 12.99 -6.94 -11.91
N GLY A 81 12.74 -8.00 -11.60
CA GLY A 81 12.88 -9.00 -12.53
C GLY A 81 11.72 -9.20 -13.32
N GLY A 82 10.82 -8.63 -13.09
CA GLY A 82 9.94 -9.03 -13.71
C GLY A 82 8.73 -8.85 -14.01
N ILE A 83 8.44 -9.10 -14.43
CA ILE A 83 7.58 -8.92 -14.87
C ILE A 83 6.52 -9.37 -14.61
N GLY A 84 6.10 -9.45 -14.55
CA GLY A 84 5.28 -9.92 -14.43
C GLY A 84 4.33 -9.99 -13.76
N TYR A 85 3.94 -9.80 -13.65
CA TYR A 85 3.17 -9.93 -13.02
C TYR A 85 2.12 -9.55 -13.00
N ILE A 86 1.75 -9.37 -13.06
CA ILE A 86 0.98 -9.04 -13.05
C ILE A 86 0.02 -9.15 -12.78
N THR A 87 -0.54 -9.24 -12.55
CA THR A 87 -1.41 -9.36 -12.40
C THR A 87 -2.04 -9.44 -12.32
#